data_a7e37d2c8e020f265e36a7d47ee8ea13
#
_entry.id   a7e37d2c8e020f265e36a7d47ee8ea13
#
_cell.length_a   1.000
_cell.length_b   1.000
_cell.length_c   1.000
_cell.angle_alpha   90.00
_cell.angle_beta   90.00
_cell.angle_gamma   90.00
#
_symmetry.space_group_name_H-M   'P 1'
#
loop_
_entity.id
_entity.type
_entity.pdbx_description
1 polymer ?
#
loop_
_entity_poly.entity_id
_entity_poly.type
_entity_poly.pdbx_seq_one_letter_code
_entity_poly.pdbx_strand_id
1 'polypeptide(L)' 'MDSYHVTHTESGWILKRVGAERASKQAATKDELLNLLPGFFEGKTASVKIHLQDGTLQEERTYPRSADPRQTKG' A
#
# COMPACT_ATOMS: atom_id res chain seq x y z
N MET A 1 -11.12 -9.55 2.00
CA MET A 1 -10.32 -8.31 1.90
C MET A 1 -9.07 -8.60 1.10
N ASP A 2 -8.80 -7.78 0.09
CA ASP A 2 -7.61 -7.98 -0.72
C ASP A 2 -6.36 -7.56 0.04
N SER A 3 -5.27 -8.21 -0.25
CA SER A 3 -3.99 -7.91 0.38
C SER A 3 -3.00 -7.41 -0.66
N TYR A 4 -2.27 -6.37 -0.31
CA TYR A 4 -1.30 -5.75 -1.19
C TYR A 4 0.01 -5.54 -0.45
N HIS A 5 1.09 -5.36 -1.22
CA HIS A 5 2.39 -5.01 -0.66
C HIS A 5 2.93 -3.79 -1.38
N VAL A 6 3.54 -2.89 -0.62
CA VAL A 6 4.29 -1.76 -1.17
C VAL A 6 5.75 -2.13 -1.01
N THR A 7 6.46 -2.29 -2.11
CA THR A 7 7.86 -2.73 -2.08
C THR A 7 8.71 -1.86 -2.99
N HIS A 8 10.01 -1.87 -2.74
CA HIS A 8 10.98 -1.12 -3.53
C HIS A 8 11.52 -1.99 -4.65
N THR A 9 11.67 -1.42 -5.84
CA THR A 9 12.25 -2.11 -6.97
C THR A 9 13.28 -1.20 -7.62
N GLU A 10 13.96 -1.71 -8.63
CA GLU A 10 14.93 -0.90 -9.36
C GLU A 10 14.28 0.30 -10.03
N SER A 11 13.00 0.18 -10.36
CA SER A 11 12.28 1.26 -11.03
C SER A 11 11.62 2.24 -10.09
N GLY A 12 11.72 2.01 -8.78
CA GLY A 12 11.05 2.85 -7.79
C GLY A 12 10.22 2.01 -6.87
N TRP A 13 9.04 2.50 -6.50
CA TRP A 13 8.17 1.80 -5.56
C TRP A 13 6.93 1.31 -6.27
N ILE A 14 6.46 0.12 -5.90
CA ILE A 14 5.27 -0.45 -6.52
C ILE A 14 4.27 -0.91 -5.48
N LEU A 15 2.99 -0.89 -5.87
CA LEU A 15 1.90 -1.47 -5.11
C LEU A 15 1.48 -2.71 -5.88
N LYS A 16 1.56 -3.87 -5.25
CA LYS A 16 1.23 -5.10 -5.94
C LYS A 16 0.32 -5.96 -5.08
N ARG A 17 -0.74 -6.47 -5.69
CA ARG A 17 -1.65 -7.34 -5.00
C ARG A 17 -1.01 -8.70 -4.82
N VAL A 18 -1.26 -9.34 -3.68
CA VAL A 18 -0.73 -10.67 -3.42
C VAL A 18 -1.25 -11.63 -4.48
N GLY A 19 -0.36 -12.35 -5.12
CA GLY A 19 -0.72 -13.29 -6.17
C GLY A 19 -0.77 -12.70 -7.57
N ALA A 20 -0.67 -11.38 -7.70
CA ALA A 20 -0.71 -10.76 -9.02
C ALA A 20 0.68 -10.80 -9.66
N GLU A 21 0.71 -10.80 -10.98
CA GLU A 21 1.98 -10.77 -11.70
C GLU A 21 2.47 -9.38 -11.97
N ARG A 22 1.59 -8.40 -11.92
CA ARG A 22 1.97 -7.03 -12.25
C ARG A 22 1.59 -6.09 -11.12
N ALA A 23 2.33 -4.98 -11.05
CA ALA A 23 2.03 -3.95 -10.07
C ALA A 23 0.74 -3.24 -10.46
N SER A 24 -0.04 -2.88 -9.44
CA SER A 24 -1.26 -2.11 -9.65
C SER A 24 -0.94 -0.63 -9.81
N LYS A 25 0.10 -0.15 -9.13
CA LYS A 25 0.54 1.23 -9.19
C LYS A 25 2.04 1.28 -9.04
N GLN A 26 2.64 2.37 -9.51
CA GLN A 26 4.08 2.55 -9.44
C GLN A 26 4.38 4.03 -9.28
N ALA A 27 5.41 4.36 -8.54
CA ALA A 27 5.84 5.74 -8.36
C ALA A 27 7.33 5.79 -8.13
N ALA A 28 7.94 6.94 -8.35
CA ALA A 28 9.38 7.10 -8.19
C ALA A 28 9.78 7.04 -6.72
N THR A 29 8.93 7.55 -5.83
CA THR A 29 9.23 7.55 -4.40
C THR A 29 8.11 6.88 -3.64
N LYS A 30 8.44 6.45 -2.41
CA LYS A 30 7.48 5.80 -1.54
C LYS A 30 6.36 6.78 -1.18
N ASP A 31 6.71 8.03 -0.87
CA ASP A 31 5.70 9.02 -0.51
C ASP A 31 4.71 9.24 -1.64
N GLU A 32 5.18 9.31 -2.86
CA GLU A 32 4.30 9.48 -4.00
C GLU A 32 3.35 8.30 -4.13
N LEU A 33 3.89 7.10 -3.94
CA LEU A 33 3.05 5.91 -4.06
C LEU A 33 2.01 5.89 -2.96
N LEU A 34 2.40 6.17 -1.72
CA LEU A 34 1.46 6.15 -0.60
C LEU A 34 0.37 7.19 -0.77
N ASN A 35 0.68 8.32 -1.41
CA ASN A 35 -0.32 9.34 -1.66
C ASN A 35 -1.36 8.90 -2.67
N LEU A 36 -1.07 7.90 -3.49
CA LEU A 36 -2.02 7.39 -4.47
C LEU A 36 -3.00 6.40 -3.85
N LEU A 37 -2.66 5.84 -2.71
CA LEU A 37 -3.43 4.71 -2.16
C LEU A 37 -4.86 5.07 -1.76
N PRO A 38 -5.12 6.22 -1.12
CA PRO A 38 -6.49 6.52 -0.74
C PRO A 38 -7.43 6.57 -1.94
N GLY A 39 -6.98 7.18 -3.04
CA GLY A 39 -7.79 7.21 -4.25
C GLY A 39 -7.93 5.86 -4.91
N PHE A 40 -6.84 5.09 -4.92
CA PHE A 40 -6.87 3.76 -5.54
C PHE A 40 -7.84 2.84 -4.80
N PHE A 41 -7.90 2.95 -3.48
CA PHE A 41 -8.75 2.08 -2.70
C PHE A 41 -10.10 2.70 -2.35
N GLU A 42 -10.46 3.79 -2.98
CA GLU A 42 -11.74 4.40 -2.72
C GLU A 42 -12.82 3.41 -3.11
N GLY A 43 -13.74 3.14 -2.22
CA GLY A 43 -14.79 2.16 -2.47
C GLY A 43 -14.36 0.71 -2.35
N LYS A 44 -13.12 0.47 -1.96
CA LYS A 44 -12.58 -0.88 -1.80
C LYS A 44 -12.01 -1.06 -0.43
N THR A 45 -11.97 -2.29 0.05
CA THR A 45 -11.37 -2.61 1.34
C THR A 45 -10.13 -3.47 1.09
N ALA A 46 -9.00 -3.06 1.63
CA ALA A 46 -7.76 -3.77 1.39
C ALA A 46 -6.79 -3.59 2.56
N SER A 47 -5.94 -4.59 2.74
CA SER A 47 -4.86 -4.55 3.71
C SER A 47 -3.58 -4.34 2.92
N VAL A 48 -2.76 -3.36 3.31
CA VAL A 48 -1.54 -3.03 2.61
C VAL A 48 -0.35 -3.13 3.55
N LYS A 49 0.60 -4.00 3.21
CA LYS A 49 1.82 -4.14 3.99
C LYS A 49 2.88 -3.31 3.32
N ILE A 50 3.42 -2.34 4.05
CA ILE A 50 4.39 -1.40 3.52
C ILE A 50 5.77 -1.81 3.99
N HIS A 51 6.68 -2.02 3.04
CA HIS A 51 8.02 -2.50 3.34
C HIS A 51 9.05 -1.40 3.22
N LEU A 52 10.15 -1.56 3.95
CA LEU A 52 11.29 -0.69 3.80
C LEU A 52 12.04 -1.07 2.52
N GLN A 53 13.02 -0.26 2.16
CA GLN A 53 13.76 -0.48 0.93
C GLN A 53 14.47 -1.83 0.92
N ASP A 54 14.85 -2.33 2.09
CA ASP A 54 15.53 -3.63 2.18
C ASP A 54 14.56 -4.81 2.24
N GLY A 55 13.26 -4.55 2.15
CA GLY A 55 12.26 -5.61 2.14
C GLY A 55 11.63 -5.90 3.50
N THR A 56 12.17 -5.31 4.57
CA THR A 56 11.63 -5.54 5.90
C THR A 56 10.29 -4.85 6.04
N LEU A 57 9.35 -5.47 6.74
CA LEU A 57 8.02 -4.87 6.94
C LEU A 57 8.14 -3.65 7.83
N GLN A 58 7.61 -2.52 7.38
CA GLN A 58 7.63 -1.28 8.12
C GLN A 58 6.31 -1.07 8.86
N GLU A 59 5.20 -1.19 8.16
CA GLU A 59 3.90 -1.01 8.78
C GLU A 59 2.83 -1.66 7.93
N GLU A 60 1.64 -1.79 8.49
CA GLU A 60 0.49 -2.33 7.78
C GLU A 60 -0.64 -1.35 7.92
N ARG A 61 -1.35 -1.08 6.83
CA ARG A 61 -2.48 -0.17 6.81
C ARG A 61 -3.70 -0.88 6.25
N THR A 62 -4.88 -0.48 6.73
CA THR A 62 -6.14 -0.95 6.18
C THR A 62 -6.77 0.21 5.42
N TYR A 63 -7.24 -0.04 4.22
CA TYR A 63 -7.88 0.99 3.40
C TYR A 63 -9.33 0.60 3.14
N PRO A 64 -10.22 1.58 3.08
CA PRO A 64 -9.90 2.98 3.30
C PRO A 64 -9.48 3.22 4.76
N ARG A 65 -8.76 4.29 5.00
CA ARG A 65 -8.22 4.57 6.34
C ARG A 65 -9.31 4.67 7.40
N SER A 66 -10.51 5.03 6.98
CA SER A 66 -11.62 5.13 7.92
C SER A 66 -11.98 3.78 8.53
N ALA A 67 -11.56 2.69 7.89
CA ALA A 67 -11.82 1.35 8.40
C ALA A 67 -10.66 0.84 9.26
N ASP A 68 -9.58 1.60 9.39
CA ASP A 68 -8.40 1.20 10.15
C ASP A 68 -8.68 1.38 11.63
N PRO A 69 -8.65 0.31 12.43
CA PRO A 69 -8.95 0.41 13.85
C PRO A 69 -7.99 1.32 14.60
N ARG A 70 -6.80 1.57 14.07
CA ARG A 70 -5.86 2.45 14.74
C ARG A 70 -6.14 3.91 14.51
N GLN A 71 -7.05 4.19 13.55
CA GLN A 71 -7.36 5.57 13.26
C GLN A 71 -8.53 5.99 14.10
N THR A 72 -8.32 6.18 15.34
CA THR A 72 -9.41 6.46 16.18
C THR A 72 -9.78 7.88 16.00
N LYS A 73 -10.99 8.16 16.16
CA LYS A 73 -11.47 9.38 16.00
C LYS A 73 -11.34 10.06 17.15
N GLY A 74 -10.60 10.72 17.22
CA GLY A 74 -10.29 11.45 18.44
C GLY A 74 -11.46 11.65 19.28
#